data_9be44eff199949abb99b696e36a27e74
#
_entry.id   9be44eff199949abb99b696e36a27e74
#
_cell.length_a   1.000
_cell.length_b   1.000
_cell.length_c   1.000
_cell.angle_alpha   90.00
_cell.angle_beta   90.00
_cell.angle_gamma   90.00
#
_symmetry.space_group_name_H-M   'P 1'
#
loop_
_entity.id
_entity.type
_entity.pdbx_description
1 polymer ?
#
loop_
_entity_poly.entity_id
_entity_poly.type
_entity_poly.pdbx_seq_one_letter_code
_entity_poly.pdbx_strand_id
1 'polypeptide(L)'
;MKSEPEAYGIDDLRREGTTLWDGIRNYQARNFMRSMAIGDQAFFYHSNCKPPGIIGLMEVEEIGLVDPTQFDPDAKYYDPKSNRDKPRWDCARLRFLGEFQQLLSLDQLRQQYSEDQLPVIKRGNRLSILPVPDATAADLLERLGPLH
;
A
#
# COMPACT_ATOMS: atom_id res chain seq x y z
N MET A 1 -2.73 -0.33 -0.45
CA MET A 1 -1.49 0.21 0.16
C MET A 1 -1.35 1.67 -0.26
N LYS A 2 -1.23 2.56 0.71
CA LYS A 2 -1.19 4.00 0.48
C LYS A 2 0.23 4.51 0.35
N SER A 3 0.48 5.38 -0.63
CA SER A 3 1.74 6.09 -0.78
C SER A 3 1.49 7.52 -1.22
N GLU A 4 2.27 8.46 -0.70
CA GLU A 4 2.22 9.85 -1.15
C GLU A 4 3.01 9.98 -2.46
N PRO A 5 2.40 10.45 -3.55
CA PRO A 5 3.07 10.48 -4.86
C PRO A 5 4.31 11.36 -4.91
N GLU A 6 4.42 12.37 -4.06
CA GLU A 6 5.63 13.19 -3.96
C GLU A 6 6.81 12.41 -3.37
N ALA A 7 6.55 11.46 -2.46
CA ALA A 7 7.57 10.61 -1.88
C ALA A 7 7.83 9.38 -2.76
N TYR A 8 6.77 8.68 -3.16
CA TYR A 8 6.85 7.49 -4.00
C TYR A 8 5.52 7.28 -4.73
N GLY A 9 5.46 7.58 -6.01
CA GLY A 9 4.26 7.46 -6.82
C GLY A 9 4.28 6.25 -7.73
N ILE A 10 3.17 6.05 -8.46
CA ILE A 10 3.03 4.93 -9.41
C ILE A 10 4.09 4.98 -10.50
N ASP A 11 4.52 6.18 -10.91
CA ASP A 11 5.56 6.34 -11.94
C ASP A 11 6.91 5.83 -11.44
N ASP A 12 7.20 6.02 -10.15
CA ASP A 12 8.42 5.50 -9.54
C ASP A 12 8.42 3.98 -9.55
N LEU A 13 7.30 3.38 -9.17
CA LEU A 13 7.15 1.92 -9.17
C LEU A 13 7.23 1.35 -10.58
N ARG A 14 6.60 2.01 -11.56
CA ARG A 14 6.68 1.61 -12.97
C ARG A 14 8.13 1.57 -13.44
N ARG A 15 8.90 2.61 -13.12
CA ARG A 15 10.30 2.72 -13.51
C ARG A 15 11.17 1.65 -12.86
N GLU A 16 10.92 1.37 -11.58
CA GLU A 16 11.71 0.42 -10.80
C GLU A 16 11.28 -1.03 -10.99
N GLY A 17 10.02 -1.26 -11.32
CA GLY A 17 9.44 -2.60 -11.48
C GLY A 17 9.06 -3.28 -10.18
N THR A 18 9.90 -3.20 -9.17
CA THR A 18 9.66 -3.70 -7.82
C THR A 18 10.09 -2.68 -6.78
N THR A 19 9.53 -2.77 -5.58
CA THR A 19 9.95 -1.91 -4.47
C THR A 19 9.82 -2.64 -3.14
N LEU A 20 10.67 -2.29 -2.20
CA LEU A 20 10.47 -2.66 -0.79
C LEU A 20 9.47 -1.68 -0.19
N TRP A 21 8.36 -2.20 0.32
CA TRP A 21 7.36 -1.37 1.00
C TRP A 21 7.78 -1.16 2.45
N ASP A 22 8.76 -0.29 2.63
CA ASP A 22 9.36 0.03 3.92
C ASP A 22 8.66 1.21 4.62
N GLY A 23 9.16 1.57 5.79
CA GLY A 23 8.68 2.76 6.49
C GLY A 23 7.35 2.59 7.21
N ILE A 24 6.83 1.38 7.33
CA ILE A 24 5.62 1.10 8.10
C ILE A 24 5.95 1.19 9.58
N ARG A 25 5.30 2.13 10.30
CA ARG A 25 5.58 2.41 11.72
C ARG A 25 4.31 2.38 12.58
N ASN A 26 3.27 1.70 12.10
CA ASN A 26 2.05 1.42 12.84
C ASN A 26 1.94 -0.10 12.99
N TYR A 27 1.73 -0.59 14.20
CA TYR A 27 1.68 -2.03 14.46
C TYR A 27 0.53 -2.73 13.76
N GLN A 28 -0.63 -2.08 13.64
CA GLN A 28 -1.77 -2.66 12.94
C GLN A 28 -1.50 -2.81 11.43
N ALA A 29 -0.93 -1.77 10.81
CA ALA A 29 -0.53 -1.82 9.40
C ALA A 29 0.54 -2.89 9.18
N ARG A 30 1.53 -2.99 10.10
CA ARG A 30 2.54 -4.06 10.06
C ARG A 30 1.90 -5.44 10.10
N ASN A 31 0.93 -5.63 11.00
CA ASN A 31 0.27 -6.92 11.15
C ASN A 31 -0.56 -7.27 9.91
N PHE A 32 -1.20 -6.30 9.27
CA PHE A 32 -1.85 -6.52 7.98
C PHE A 32 -0.85 -6.95 6.92
N MET A 33 0.31 -6.31 6.86
CA MET A 33 1.36 -6.67 5.91
C MET A 33 1.89 -8.09 6.18
N ARG A 34 2.05 -8.47 7.45
CA ARG A 34 2.47 -9.82 7.84
C ARG A 34 1.47 -10.90 7.44
N SER A 35 0.19 -10.56 7.33
CA SER A 35 -0.86 -11.50 6.93
C SER A 35 -0.95 -11.73 5.43
N MET A 36 -0.22 -10.96 4.62
CA MET A 36 -0.19 -11.14 3.18
C MET A 36 0.49 -12.45 2.80
N ALA A 37 0.09 -13.00 1.66
CA ALA A 37 0.74 -14.15 1.04
C ALA A 37 1.39 -13.74 -0.29
N ILE A 38 2.46 -14.44 -0.66
CA ILE A 38 3.08 -14.26 -1.99
C ILE A 38 2.03 -14.54 -3.06
N GLY A 39 1.91 -13.64 -4.03
CA GLY A 39 0.91 -13.70 -5.08
C GLY A 39 -0.36 -12.90 -4.80
N ASP A 40 -0.54 -12.42 -3.57
CA ASP A 40 -1.65 -11.51 -3.26
C ASP A 40 -1.51 -10.23 -4.07
N GLN A 41 -2.65 -9.67 -4.48
CA GLN A 41 -2.68 -8.39 -5.18
C GLN A 41 -2.94 -7.26 -4.19
N ALA A 42 -2.38 -6.10 -4.50
CA ALA A 42 -2.56 -4.90 -3.70
C ALA A 42 -2.83 -3.70 -4.61
N PHE A 43 -3.88 -2.94 -4.30
CA PHE A 43 -4.13 -1.69 -4.98
C PHE A 43 -3.11 -0.65 -4.53
N PHE A 44 -2.56 0.10 -5.50
CA PHE A 44 -1.70 1.25 -5.23
C PHE A 44 -2.58 2.49 -5.12
N TYR A 45 -2.59 3.09 -3.92
CA TYR A 45 -3.44 4.22 -3.60
C TYR A 45 -2.57 5.46 -3.37
N HIS A 46 -2.79 6.52 -4.16
CA HIS A 46 -2.17 7.82 -3.95
C HIS A 46 -2.89 8.55 -2.81
N SER A 47 -2.16 8.85 -1.74
CA SER A 47 -2.68 9.57 -0.58
C SER A 47 -2.04 10.95 -0.43
N ASN A 48 -2.67 11.81 0.37
CA ASN A 48 -2.18 13.15 0.69
C ASN A 48 -1.86 13.96 -0.57
N CYS A 49 -2.74 13.92 -1.54
CA CYS A 49 -2.64 14.63 -2.82
C CYS A 49 -4.04 14.95 -3.33
N LYS A 50 -4.13 15.64 -4.46
CA LYS A 50 -5.41 16.04 -5.06
C LYS A 50 -5.46 15.57 -6.52
N PRO A 51 -6.39 14.65 -6.85
CA PRO A 51 -7.25 13.89 -5.95
C PRO A 51 -6.53 12.66 -5.39
N PRO A 52 -6.83 12.21 -4.16
CA PRO A 52 -6.37 10.92 -3.68
C PRO A 52 -7.23 9.81 -4.30
N GLY A 53 -6.67 8.61 -4.45
CA GLY A 53 -7.42 7.48 -5.00
C GLY A 53 -6.57 6.33 -5.47
N ILE A 54 -7.23 5.31 -6.01
CA ILE A 54 -6.59 4.11 -6.54
C ILE A 54 -6.13 4.38 -7.96
N ILE A 55 -4.85 4.11 -8.24
CA ILE A 55 -4.24 4.37 -9.55
C ILE A 55 -3.58 3.15 -10.18
N GLY A 56 -3.19 2.16 -9.40
CA GLY A 56 -2.44 1.03 -9.93
C GLY A 56 -2.66 -0.26 -9.16
N LEU A 57 -2.02 -1.32 -9.65
CA LEU A 57 -2.08 -2.65 -9.07
C LEU A 57 -0.68 -3.23 -8.94
N MET A 58 -0.47 -3.91 -7.83
CA MET A 58 0.79 -4.58 -7.47
C MET A 58 0.52 -6.02 -7.07
N GLU A 59 1.59 -6.81 -7.04
CA GLU A 59 1.56 -8.17 -6.53
C GLU A 59 2.62 -8.34 -5.46
N VAL A 60 2.28 -9.05 -4.39
CA VAL A 60 3.23 -9.38 -3.32
C VAL A 60 4.21 -10.42 -3.86
N GLU A 61 5.49 -10.06 -3.92
CA GLU A 61 6.57 -10.92 -4.43
C GLU A 61 7.33 -11.62 -3.31
N GLU A 62 7.59 -10.91 -2.21
CA GLU A 62 8.23 -11.44 -1.01
C GLU A 62 7.61 -10.85 0.25
N ILE A 63 7.58 -11.64 1.31
CA ILE A 63 7.08 -11.24 2.63
C ILE A 63 8.12 -11.56 3.70
N GLY A 64 7.91 -11.02 4.90
CA GLY A 64 8.74 -11.32 6.05
C GLY A 64 10.17 -10.78 5.96
N LEU A 65 10.37 -9.75 5.13
CA LEU A 65 11.66 -9.08 5.03
C LEU A 65 11.85 -8.10 6.19
N VAL A 66 13.07 -7.92 6.62
CA VAL A 66 13.40 -6.93 7.65
C VAL A 66 13.54 -5.56 7.00
N ASP A 67 12.79 -4.57 7.51
CA ASP A 67 12.88 -3.21 7.03
C ASP A 67 14.24 -2.61 7.44
N PRO A 68 15.13 -2.30 6.46
CA PRO A 68 16.48 -1.81 6.78
C PRO A 68 16.48 -0.38 7.32
N THR A 69 15.46 0.43 7.03
CA THR A 69 15.41 1.83 7.42
C THR A 69 15.29 2.01 8.93
N GLN A 70 14.81 0.98 9.65
CA GLN A 70 14.67 1.05 11.10
C GLN A 70 16.02 1.17 11.84
N PHE A 71 17.11 0.74 11.20
CA PHE A 71 18.44 0.73 11.81
C PHE A 71 19.33 1.89 11.36
N ASP A 72 18.88 2.68 10.39
CA ASP A 72 19.67 3.77 9.81
C ASP A 72 19.32 5.09 10.50
N PRO A 73 20.25 5.67 11.32
CA PRO A 73 19.98 6.94 12.01
C PRO A 73 19.68 8.11 11.07
N ASP A 74 20.11 8.04 9.81
CA ASP A 74 19.87 9.10 8.83
C ASP A 74 18.55 8.90 8.07
N ALA A 75 17.90 7.75 8.21
CA ALA A 75 16.63 7.47 7.55
C ALA A 75 15.45 8.13 8.28
N LYS A 76 14.47 8.59 7.50
CA LYS A 76 13.23 9.18 8.03
C LYS A 76 12.51 8.25 9.01
N TYR A 77 12.59 6.93 8.77
CA TYR A 77 11.87 5.91 9.55
C TYR A 77 12.75 5.17 10.54
N TYR A 78 13.86 5.79 10.92
CA TYR A 78 14.74 5.24 11.96
C TYR A 78 13.99 5.02 13.27
N ASP A 79 14.15 3.82 13.85
CA ASP A 79 13.59 3.48 15.16
C ASP A 79 14.71 3.08 16.12
N PRO A 80 15.11 3.97 17.03
CA PRO A 80 16.20 3.69 17.98
C PRO A 80 15.87 2.57 18.97
N LYS A 81 14.60 2.20 19.10
CA LYS A 81 14.15 1.12 19.98
C LYS A 81 14.19 -0.26 19.33
N SER A 82 14.35 -0.31 18.01
CA SER A 82 14.49 -1.58 17.29
C SER A 82 15.97 -2.03 17.30
N ASN A 83 16.21 -3.33 17.33
CA ASN A 83 17.55 -3.88 17.25
C ASN A 83 17.60 -5.04 16.23
N ARG A 84 18.80 -5.35 15.75
CA ARG A 84 19.01 -6.35 14.70
C ARG A 84 18.70 -7.77 15.13
N ASP A 85 18.80 -8.06 16.43
CA ASP A 85 18.49 -9.37 16.97
C ASP A 85 17.00 -9.63 17.05
N LYS A 86 16.21 -8.57 17.25
CA LYS A 86 14.76 -8.65 17.35
C LYS A 86 14.11 -7.44 16.66
N PRO A 87 14.09 -7.41 15.31
CA PRO A 87 13.52 -6.29 14.57
C PRO A 87 12.04 -6.13 14.83
N ARG A 88 11.59 -4.89 14.98
CA ARG A 88 10.18 -4.57 15.18
C ARG A 88 9.41 -4.45 13.87
N TRP A 89 10.10 -4.03 12.80
CA TRP A 89 9.48 -3.59 11.57
C TRP A 89 9.90 -4.45 10.38
N ASP A 90 8.89 -4.89 9.66
CA ASP A 90 9.04 -5.70 8.47
C ASP A 90 8.78 -4.86 7.23
N CYS A 91 9.16 -5.37 6.08
CA CYS A 91 8.71 -4.87 4.79
C CYS A 91 8.38 -6.05 3.87
N ALA A 92 7.66 -5.74 2.82
CA ALA A 92 7.33 -6.69 1.76
C ALA A 92 7.87 -6.15 0.44
N ARG A 93 8.20 -7.04 -0.50
CA ARG A 93 8.54 -6.64 -1.86
C ARG A 93 7.28 -6.70 -2.70
N LEU A 94 6.96 -5.59 -3.33
CA LEU A 94 5.81 -5.45 -4.22
C LEU A 94 6.29 -5.30 -5.66
N ARG A 95 5.63 -6.01 -6.58
CA ARG A 95 5.92 -5.96 -8.00
C ARG A 95 4.84 -5.16 -8.72
N PHE A 96 5.24 -4.28 -9.61
CA PHE A 96 4.32 -3.52 -10.45
C PHE A 96 3.59 -4.45 -11.43
N LEU A 97 2.27 -4.40 -11.44
CA LEU A 97 1.44 -5.10 -12.42
C LEU A 97 0.91 -4.17 -13.50
N GLY A 98 0.58 -2.94 -13.15
CA GLY A 98 0.09 -1.98 -14.10
C GLY A 98 -0.53 -0.75 -13.45
N GLU A 99 -0.84 0.22 -14.30
CA GLU A 99 -1.54 1.45 -13.93
C GLU A 99 -2.90 1.44 -14.60
N PHE A 100 -3.95 1.88 -13.88
CA PHE A 100 -5.28 2.04 -14.47
C PHE A 100 -5.34 3.30 -15.31
N GLN A 101 -6.23 3.32 -16.32
CA GLN A 101 -6.36 4.47 -17.22
C GLN A 101 -6.77 5.74 -16.49
N GLN A 102 -7.63 5.60 -15.48
CA GLN A 102 -8.11 6.71 -14.68
C GLN A 102 -8.01 6.39 -13.21
N LEU A 103 -7.59 7.37 -12.43
CA LEU A 103 -7.60 7.29 -10.98
C LEU A 103 -9.04 7.21 -10.50
N LEU A 104 -9.36 6.22 -9.67
CA LEU A 104 -10.64 6.13 -8.99
C LEU A 104 -10.52 6.87 -7.66
N SER A 105 -11.12 8.07 -7.62
CA SER A 105 -10.90 9.01 -6.52
C SER A 105 -11.57 8.56 -5.22
N LEU A 106 -11.06 9.07 -4.09
CA LEU A 106 -11.66 8.83 -2.79
C LEU A 106 -13.15 9.25 -2.76
N ASP A 107 -13.49 10.37 -3.39
CA ASP A 107 -14.89 10.81 -3.48
C ASP A 107 -15.76 9.82 -4.25
N GLN A 108 -15.26 9.30 -5.37
CA GLN A 108 -15.96 8.27 -6.13
C GLN A 108 -16.09 6.97 -5.32
N LEU A 109 -15.04 6.57 -4.60
CA LEU A 109 -15.09 5.39 -3.74
C LEU A 109 -16.13 5.53 -2.64
N ARG A 110 -16.24 6.70 -2.02
CA ARG A 110 -17.25 6.99 -0.99
C ARG A 110 -18.66 6.95 -1.51
N GLN A 111 -18.88 7.24 -2.79
CA GLN A 111 -20.20 7.15 -3.42
C GLN A 111 -20.60 5.70 -3.70
N GLN A 112 -19.63 4.78 -3.86
CA GLN A 112 -19.87 3.42 -4.31
C GLN A 112 -19.82 2.37 -3.19
N TYR A 113 -19.10 2.65 -2.11
CA TYR A 113 -18.83 1.67 -1.07
C TYR A 113 -19.11 2.20 0.32
N SER A 114 -19.52 1.30 1.23
CA SER A 114 -19.55 1.59 2.67
C SER A 114 -18.17 1.40 3.29
N GLU A 115 -18.01 1.90 4.51
CA GLU A 115 -16.75 1.73 5.27
C GLU A 115 -16.42 0.26 5.54
N ASP A 116 -17.45 -0.59 5.69
CA ASP A 116 -17.26 -2.04 5.89
C ASP A 116 -16.78 -2.72 4.60
N GLN A 117 -17.26 -2.25 3.45
CA GLN A 117 -16.83 -2.79 2.15
C GLN A 117 -15.44 -2.33 1.76
N LEU A 118 -15.06 -1.12 2.16
CA LEU A 118 -13.77 -0.54 1.78
C LEU A 118 -13.25 0.37 2.91
N PRO A 119 -12.52 -0.21 3.88
CA PRO A 119 -12.08 0.55 5.07
C PRO A 119 -11.25 1.80 4.79
N VAL A 120 -10.57 1.89 3.65
CA VAL A 120 -9.75 3.05 3.29
C VAL A 120 -10.57 4.34 3.22
N ILE A 121 -11.88 4.25 2.93
CA ILE A 121 -12.74 5.43 2.81
C ILE A 121 -13.18 6.01 4.14
N LYS A 122 -12.96 5.30 5.25
CA LYS A 122 -13.37 5.76 6.57
C LYS A 122 -12.66 7.05 6.93
N ARG A 123 -13.43 8.08 7.28
CA ARG A 123 -12.88 9.37 7.69
C ARG A 123 -12.03 9.21 8.94
N GLY A 124 -10.84 9.83 8.93
CA GLY A 124 -9.90 9.73 10.05
C GLY A 124 -9.08 8.44 10.07
N ASN A 125 -9.25 7.55 9.10
CA ASN A 125 -8.43 6.35 9.00
C ASN A 125 -7.03 6.75 8.51
N ARG A 126 -6.00 6.47 9.33
CA ARG A 126 -4.60 6.81 9.05
C ARG A 126 -3.74 5.60 8.71
N LEU A 127 -4.34 4.41 8.64
CA LEU A 127 -3.61 3.21 8.28
C LEU A 127 -3.18 3.25 6.82
N SER A 128 -1.92 2.93 6.57
CA SER A 128 -1.35 2.91 5.21
C SER A 128 -1.54 1.57 4.52
N ILE A 129 -1.84 0.52 5.26
CA ILE A 129 -2.11 -0.82 4.72
C ILE A 129 -3.42 -1.30 5.34
N LEU A 130 -4.36 -1.68 4.46
CA LEU A 130 -5.68 -2.14 4.87
C LEU A 130 -6.10 -3.30 3.98
N PRO A 131 -6.72 -4.34 4.55
CA PRO A 131 -7.28 -5.42 3.75
C PRO A 131 -8.50 -4.93 2.98
N VAL A 132 -8.73 -5.54 1.82
CA VAL A 132 -9.92 -5.30 1.00
C VAL A 132 -10.67 -6.64 0.89
N PRO A 133 -11.96 -6.70 1.24
CA PRO A 133 -12.76 -7.91 1.05
C PRO A 133 -12.74 -8.37 -0.41
N ASP A 134 -12.69 -9.67 -0.63
CA ASP A 134 -12.55 -10.24 -1.98
C ASP A 134 -13.63 -9.76 -2.95
N ALA A 135 -14.89 -9.69 -2.49
CA ALA A 135 -16.00 -9.21 -3.32
C ALA A 135 -15.81 -7.73 -3.71
N THR A 136 -15.32 -6.90 -2.80
CA THR A 136 -15.04 -5.49 -3.08
C THR A 136 -13.88 -5.38 -4.06
N ALA A 137 -12.83 -6.18 -3.88
CA ALA A 137 -11.68 -6.18 -4.79
C ALA A 137 -12.10 -6.56 -6.22
N ALA A 138 -12.94 -7.57 -6.38
CA ALA A 138 -13.46 -7.96 -7.69
C ALA A 138 -14.27 -6.85 -8.36
N ASP A 139 -15.14 -6.18 -7.59
CA ASP A 139 -15.93 -5.06 -8.09
C ASP A 139 -15.03 -3.85 -8.48
N LEU A 140 -14.02 -3.56 -7.67
CA LEU A 140 -13.04 -2.51 -7.97
C LEU A 140 -12.28 -2.79 -9.27
N LEU A 141 -11.80 -4.02 -9.46
CA LEU A 141 -11.07 -4.40 -10.67
C LEU A 141 -11.93 -4.24 -11.91
N GLU A 142 -13.22 -4.59 -11.82
CA GLU A 142 -14.16 -4.40 -12.92
C GLU A 142 -14.36 -2.90 -13.24
N ARG A 143 -14.54 -2.08 -12.22
CA ARG A 143 -14.73 -0.62 -12.38
C ARG A 143 -13.50 0.09 -12.93
N LEU A 144 -12.32 -0.34 -12.47
CA LEU A 144 -11.05 0.28 -12.88
C LEU A 144 -10.67 -0.09 -14.31
N GLY A 145 -11.11 -1.24 -14.79
CA GLY A 145 -10.86 -1.69 -16.15
C GLY A 145 -9.44 -2.20 -16.37
N PRO A 146 -8.99 -2.23 -17.63
CA PRO A 146 -7.70 -2.83 -17.97
C PRO A 146 -6.51 -2.01 -17.46
N LEU A 147 -5.41 -2.72 -17.22
CA LEU A 147 -4.11 -2.13 -16.86
C LEU A 147 -3.32 -1.72 -18.12
N HIS A 148 -2.50 -0.74 -17.95
CA HIS A 148 -1.50 -0.33 -18.93
C HIS A 148 -0.13 -0.92 -18.64
#